data_05d76ae3bb4f04a060061d3e36c5e6fe
#
_entry.id   05d76ae3bb4f04a060061d3e36c5e6fe
#
_cell.length_a   1.000
_cell.length_b   1.000
_cell.length_c   1.000
_cell.angle_alpha   90.00
_cell.angle_beta   90.00
_cell.angle_gamma   90.00
#
_symmetry.space_group_name_H-M   'P 1'
#
loop_
_entity.id
_entity.type
_entity.pdbx_description
1 polymer ?
#
loop_
_entity_poly.entity_id
_entity_poly.type
_entity_poly.pdbx_seq_one_letter_code
_entity_poly.pdbx_strand_id
1 'polypeptide(L)'
;FLGACGLMAGAAALAGPGSVRAGAPPRLYRRVRLVDIHGTPIKAGALVADTNYVFQYPFAATPCFLLRLTKPAAARTSLRREDGGNYDWSGGVGADRSVVAFSAICAHKLAYPTREVSFIRYQRDRSATSGGTVIHCCADHSVYDPTQGARVVSGPAPQPLAAIVLEHDPASDGLHALGTVGPEQFDAFYRKYEVKLGLEYGDRGRAAVDRTT
;
A
#
# COMPACT_ATOMS: atom_id res chain seq x y z
N PHE A 1 54.71 2.95 -56.54
CA PHE A 1 53.57 2.17 -56.04
C PHE A 1 53.11 2.81 -54.74
N LEU A 2 51.97 3.47 -54.79
CA LEU A 2 51.29 4.16 -53.69
C LEU A 2 50.45 3.17 -52.86
N GLY A 3 50.75 3.01 -51.59
CA GLY A 3 49.93 2.27 -50.63
C GLY A 3 49.13 3.25 -49.77
N ALA A 4 47.77 3.19 -49.91
CA ALA A 4 46.85 3.99 -49.11
C ALA A 4 46.61 3.33 -47.75
N CYS A 5 46.94 4.05 -46.65
CA CYS A 5 46.56 3.70 -45.28
C CYS A 5 45.12 4.16 -45.04
N GLY A 6 44.19 3.20 -44.87
CA GLY A 6 42.84 3.48 -44.40
C GLY A 6 42.78 3.69 -42.90
N LEU A 7 42.38 4.89 -42.51
CA LEU A 7 42.00 5.18 -41.10
C LEU A 7 40.62 4.59 -40.81
N MET A 8 40.58 3.59 -39.93
CA MET A 8 39.32 3.11 -39.31
C MET A 8 38.95 4.04 -38.18
N ALA A 9 37.95 4.89 -38.36
CA ALA A 9 37.34 5.67 -37.28
C ALA A 9 36.41 4.78 -36.49
N GLY A 10 36.84 4.41 -35.27
CA GLY A 10 36.02 3.72 -34.28
C GLY A 10 34.97 4.66 -33.74
N ALA A 11 33.68 4.42 -34.04
CA ALA A 11 32.57 5.10 -33.41
C ALA A 11 32.40 4.57 -31.97
N ALA A 12 32.85 5.36 -30.99
CA ALA A 12 32.52 5.13 -29.58
C ALA A 12 31.02 5.43 -29.39
N ALA A 13 30.24 4.38 -29.20
CA ALA A 13 28.85 4.53 -28.79
C ALA A 13 28.82 5.12 -27.37
N LEU A 14 28.47 6.40 -27.27
CA LEU A 14 28.14 7.04 -26.00
C LEU A 14 26.86 6.37 -25.50
N ALA A 15 26.99 5.51 -24.48
CA ALA A 15 25.86 5.04 -23.72
C ALA A 15 25.18 6.27 -23.08
N GLY A 16 24.04 6.65 -23.60
CA GLY A 16 23.22 7.73 -23.04
C GLY A 16 22.82 7.40 -21.61
N PRO A 17 22.58 8.41 -20.76
CA PRO A 17 22.15 8.19 -19.39
C PRO A 17 20.86 7.34 -19.43
N GLY A 18 20.91 6.18 -18.77
CA GLY A 18 19.79 5.26 -18.69
C GLY A 18 18.54 6.02 -18.25
N SER A 19 17.51 6.03 -19.10
CA SER A 19 16.23 6.63 -18.76
C SER A 19 15.70 5.94 -17.51
N VAL A 20 15.67 6.66 -16.39
CA VAL A 20 14.98 6.22 -15.17
C VAL A 20 13.53 6.01 -15.57
N ARG A 21 13.13 4.77 -15.69
CA ARG A 21 11.76 4.41 -16.02
C ARG A 21 10.88 4.92 -14.88
N ALA A 22 10.10 5.96 -15.13
CA ALA A 22 9.14 6.47 -14.17
C ALA A 22 8.24 5.32 -13.71
N GLY A 23 8.11 5.15 -12.40
CA GLY A 23 7.24 4.13 -11.83
C GLY A 23 5.79 4.36 -12.23
N ALA A 24 4.95 3.31 -12.17
CA ALA A 24 3.53 3.43 -12.46
C ALA A 24 2.88 4.50 -11.56
N PRO A 25 2.08 5.43 -12.14
CA PRO A 25 1.42 6.46 -11.35
C PRO A 25 0.35 5.87 -10.41
N PRO A 26 -0.05 6.60 -9.35
CA PRO A 26 -1.17 6.22 -8.52
C PRO A 26 -2.47 6.10 -9.35
N ARG A 27 -3.29 5.11 -9.00
CA ARG A 27 -4.66 5.03 -9.50
C ARG A 27 -5.55 5.86 -8.59
N LEU A 28 -6.14 6.92 -9.14
CA LEU A 28 -7.02 7.78 -8.38
C LEU A 28 -8.43 7.18 -8.31
N TYR A 29 -9.02 7.31 -7.14
CA TYR A 29 -10.42 7.01 -6.85
C TYR A 29 -11.11 8.25 -6.30
N ARG A 30 -12.34 8.12 -5.88
CA ARG A 30 -13.04 9.21 -5.21
C ARG A 30 -12.27 9.65 -3.97
N ARG A 31 -12.08 10.96 -3.81
CA ARG A 31 -11.50 11.55 -2.59
C ARG A 31 -12.50 11.41 -1.45
N VAL A 32 -12.10 10.74 -0.38
CA VAL A 32 -12.98 10.40 0.75
C VAL A 32 -12.33 10.83 2.06
N ARG A 33 -13.08 11.55 2.89
CA ARG A 33 -12.64 11.90 4.24
C ARG A 33 -12.67 10.66 5.14
N LEU A 34 -11.63 10.44 5.92
CA LEU A 34 -11.62 9.44 6.97
C LEU A 34 -12.38 9.97 8.19
N VAL A 35 -13.34 9.19 8.66
CA VAL A 35 -14.16 9.52 9.83
C VAL A 35 -14.25 8.31 10.76
N ASP A 36 -14.60 8.52 12.02
CA ASP A 36 -14.90 7.45 12.96
C ASP A 36 -16.34 6.90 12.74
N ILE A 37 -16.72 5.92 13.54
CA ILE A 37 -18.07 5.29 13.47
C ILE A 37 -19.21 6.27 13.74
N HIS A 38 -18.94 7.45 14.30
CA HIS A 38 -19.89 8.51 14.59
C HIS A 38 -19.91 9.58 13.48
N GLY A 39 -19.05 9.45 12.46
CA GLY A 39 -18.90 10.43 11.39
C GLY A 39 -17.97 11.60 11.74
N THR A 40 -17.25 11.54 12.87
CA THR A 40 -16.29 12.54 13.29
C THR A 40 -15.00 12.42 12.48
N PRO A 41 -14.46 13.50 11.91
CA PRO A 41 -13.21 13.45 11.16
C PRO A 41 -12.04 12.89 11.97
N ILE A 42 -11.34 11.91 11.41
CA ILE A 42 -10.09 11.39 11.99
C ILE A 42 -9.01 12.45 11.86
N LYS A 43 -8.35 12.74 12.97
CA LYS A 43 -7.18 13.63 13.04
C LYS A 43 -5.90 12.81 13.10
N ALA A 44 -4.92 13.17 12.28
CA ALA A 44 -3.64 12.46 12.22
C ALA A 44 -2.94 12.39 13.60
N GLY A 45 -2.93 13.52 14.33
CA GLY A 45 -2.31 13.63 15.65
C GLY A 45 -3.06 12.88 16.76
N ALA A 46 -4.35 12.56 16.57
CA ALA A 46 -5.16 11.82 17.54
C ALA A 46 -5.06 10.30 17.40
N LEU A 47 -4.52 9.80 16.30
CA LEU A 47 -4.30 8.36 16.13
C LEU A 47 -3.33 7.84 17.20
N VAL A 48 -3.69 6.75 17.85
CA VAL A 48 -2.79 6.06 18.78
C VAL A 48 -1.77 5.26 18.00
N ALA A 49 -0.49 5.45 18.30
CA ALA A 49 0.57 4.73 17.63
C ALA A 49 0.45 3.21 17.84
N ASP A 50 0.89 2.46 16.85
CA ASP A 50 0.90 0.99 16.84
C ASP A 50 -0.47 0.33 17.02
N THR A 51 -1.55 1.05 16.72
CA THR A 51 -2.92 0.56 16.77
C THR A 51 -3.44 0.22 15.38
N ASN A 52 -4.12 -0.91 15.28
CA ASN A 52 -4.80 -1.32 14.03
C ASN A 52 -6.12 -0.56 13.89
N TYR A 53 -6.17 0.44 13.04
CA TYR A 53 -7.43 0.99 12.56
C TYR A 53 -7.73 0.37 11.19
N VAL A 54 -8.99 -0.02 10.98
CA VAL A 54 -9.45 -0.61 9.71
C VAL A 54 -10.54 0.27 9.15
N PHE A 55 -10.46 0.60 7.86
CA PHE A 55 -11.45 1.35 7.13
C PHE A 55 -11.69 0.76 5.75
N GLN A 56 -12.79 1.10 5.09
CA GLN A 56 -13.13 0.58 3.77
C GLN A 56 -12.75 1.59 2.68
N TYR A 57 -11.94 1.18 1.70
CA TYR A 57 -11.55 2.03 0.57
C TYR A 57 -10.90 1.21 -0.55
N PRO A 58 -11.12 1.49 -1.82
CA PRO A 58 -12.05 2.49 -2.39
C PRO A 58 -13.50 2.01 -2.47
N PHE A 59 -13.75 0.74 -2.15
CA PHE A 59 -15.07 0.13 -2.21
C PHE A 59 -15.54 -0.34 -0.83
N ALA A 60 -16.86 -0.50 -0.68
CA ALA A 60 -17.47 -0.86 0.60
C ALA A 60 -16.95 -2.17 1.22
N ALA A 61 -16.49 -3.12 0.40
CA ALA A 61 -15.97 -4.40 0.88
C ALA A 61 -14.43 -4.51 0.81
N THR A 62 -13.67 -3.42 0.56
CA THR A 62 -12.20 -3.46 0.49
C THR A 62 -11.57 -2.89 1.75
N PRO A 63 -11.15 -3.76 2.70
CA PRO A 63 -10.55 -3.31 3.96
C PRO A 63 -9.15 -2.76 3.75
N CYS A 64 -8.84 -1.70 4.49
CA CYS A 64 -7.56 -1.04 4.52
C CYS A 64 -7.10 -0.80 5.96
N PHE A 65 -5.81 -0.86 6.21
CA PHE A 65 -5.20 -0.42 7.46
C PHE A 65 -4.94 1.08 7.41
N LEU A 66 -5.22 1.77 8.50
CA LEU A 66 -4.68 3.07 8.84
C LEU A 66 -3.80 2.90 10.08
N LEU A 67 -2.55 3.29 9.99
CA LEU A 67 -1.56 3.09 11.04
C LEU A 67 -0.86 4.40 11.34
N ARG A 68 -0.68 4.71 12.62
CA ARG A 68 0.31 5.67 13.06
C ARG A 68 1.52 4.91 13.60
N LEU A 69 2.64 5.06 12.95
CA LEU A 69 3.89 4.42 13.33
C LEU A 69 4.57 5.20 14.45
N THR A 70 5.41 4.53 15.26
CA THR A 70 6.23 5.19 16.28
C THR A 70 7.42 5.95 15.70
N LYS A 71 7.73 5.76 14.41
CA LYS A 71 8.80 6.42 13.68
C LYS A 71 8.29 6.95 12.36
N PRO A 72 8.88 8.01 11.81
CA PRO A 72 8.56 8.46 10.45
C PRO A 72 8.74 7.33 9.43
N ALA A 73 7.82 7.25 8.48
CA ALA A 73 7.99 6.40 7.31
C ALA A 73 9.06 6.97 6.37
N ALA A 74 9.64 6.13 5.51
CA ALA A 74 10.56 6.57 4.47
C ALA A 74 9.92 7.66 3.60
N ALA A 75 10.70 8.66 3.20
CA ALA A 75 10.21 9.79 2.39
C ALA A 75 9.77 9.35 0.99
N ARG A 76 10.45 8.36 0.43
CA ARG A 76 10.16 7.73 -0.85
C ARG A 76 10.77 6.35 -0.88
N THR A 77 10.03 5.38 -1.42
CA THR A 77 10.52 4.02 -1.62
C THR A 77 10.13 3.54 -3.01
N SER A 78 11.10 3.11 -3.81
CA SER A 78 10.83 2.42 -5.07
C SER A 78 10.59 0.95 -4.79
N LEU A 79 9.47 0.44 -5.28
CA LEU A 79 8.96 -0.90 -5.02
C LEU A 79 8.65 -1.61 -6.33
N ARG A 80 8.65 -2.96 -6.27
CA ARG A 80 8.40 -3.79 -7.44
C ARG A 80 7.17 -4.65 -7.23
N ARG A 81 6.33 -4.74 -8.25
CA ARG A 81 5.19 -5.66 -8.33
C ARG A 81 5.63 -7.03 -8.84
N GLU A 82 4.79 -8.03 -8.65
CA GLU A 82 4.99 -9.41 -9.14
C GLU A 82 5.17 -9.46 -10.67
N ASP A 83 4.45 -8.62 -11.42
CA ASP A 83 4.58 -8.50 -12.90
C ASP A 83 5.88 -7.83 -13.36
N GLY A 84 6.76 -7.48 -12.44
CA GLY A 84 8.04 -6.83 -12.71
C GLY A 84 7.96 -5.30 -12.86
N GLY A 85 6.77 -4.71 -12.85
CA GLY A 85 6.57 -3.25 -12.89
C GLY A 85 7.05 -2.58 -11.61
N ASN A 86 7.66 -1.40 -11.76
CA ASN A 86 8.08 -0.58 -10.61
C ASN A 86 7.06 0.53 -10.34
N TYR A 87 7.00 0.96 -9.09
CA TYR A 87 6.26 2.13 -8.65
C TYR A 87 6.96 2.80 -7.48
N ASP A 88 6.66 4.07 -7.26
CA ASP A 88 7.22 4.84 -6.14
C ASP A 88 6.12 5.10 -5.11
N TRP A 89 6.37 4.72 -3.88
CA TRP A 89 5.58 5.11 -2.74
C TRP A 89 6.13 6.39 -2.12
N SER A 90 5.29 7.40 -1.91
CA SER A 90 5.69 8.74 -1.47
C SER A 90 5.87 8.90 0.05
N GLY A 91 5.76 7.80 0.80
CA GLY A 91 5.93 7.82 2.25
C GLY A 91 4.63 8.09 3.03
N GLY A 92 4.78 8.32 4.33
CA GLY A 92 3.68 8.66 5.23
C GLY A 92 3.28 10.13 5.18
N VAL A 93 2.13 10.42 5.78
CA VAL A 93 1.57 11.77 5.95
C VAL A 93 1.48 12.15 7.43
N GLY A 94 0.94 13.34 7.73
CA GLY A 94 0.93 13.93 9.05
C GLY A 94 2.18 14.77 9.33
N ALA A 95 2.20 15.49 10.44
CA ALA A 95 3.27 16.42 10.78
C ALA A 95 4.65 15.73 10.89
N ASP A 96 4.66 14.50 11.38
CA ASP A 96 5.86 13.66 11.56
C ASP A 96 6.02 12.57 10.48
N ARG A 97 5.17 12.55 9.45
CA ARG A 97 5.14 11.54 8.40
C ARG A 97 5.01 10.10 8.89
N SER A 98 4.39 9.90 10.03
CA SER A 98 4.20 8.58 10.66
C SER A 98 2.88 7.91 10.29
N VAL A 99 1.93 8.63 9.67
CA VAL A 99 0.63 8.07 9.31
C VAL A 99 0.69 7.45 7.91
N VAL A 100 0.39 6.15 7.83
CA VAL A 100 0.39 5.36 6.59
C VAL A 100 -0.88 4.55 6.45
N ALA A 101 -1.25 4.19 5.22
CA ALA A 101 -2.38 3.31 4.98
C ALA A 101 -2.08 2.31 3.85
N PHE A 102 -2.56 1.09 4.03
CA PHE A 102 -2.35 -0.01 3.09
C PHE A 102 -3.61 -0.85 2.94
N SER A 103 -3.79 -1.48 1.79
CA SER A 103 -4.78 -2.53 1.64
C SER A 103 -4.55 -3.61 2.71
N ALA A 104 -5.62 -4.02 3.39
CA ALA A 104 -5.58 -5.11 4.37
C ALA A 104 -5.85 -6.48 3.73
N ILE A 105 -5.64 -6.60 2.43
CA ILE A 105 -5.77 -7.84 1.67
C ILE A 105 -4.37 -8.39 1.41
N CYS A 106 -4.05 -9.54 1.98
CA CYS A 106 -2.74 -10.19 1.83
C CYS A 106 -2.43 -10.47 0.35
N ALA A 107 -1.23 -10.09 -0.10
CA ALA A 107 -0.82 -10.21 -1.50
C ALA A 107 -0.65 -11.67 -2.00
N HIS A 108 -0.59 -12.66 -1.11
CA HIS A 108 -0.47 -14.08 -1.47
C HIS A 108 -1.81 -14.82 -1.35
N LYS A 109 -2.36 -14.91 -0.16
CA LYS A 109 -3.59 -15.70 0.10
C LYS A 109 -4.88 -14.89 0.00
N LEU A 110 -4.81 -13.58 -0.23
CA LEU A 110 -5.96 -12.68 -0.18
C LEU A 110 -6.71 -12.72 1.17
N ALA A 111 -6.02 -13.17 2.23
CA ALA A 111 -6.56 -13.14 3.59
C ALA A 111 -6.75 -11.67 4.01
N TYR A 112 -7.80 -11.41 4.76
CA TYR A 112 -8.19 -10.07 5.17
C TYR A 112 -8.77 -10.09 6.60
N PRO A 113 -8.84 -8.94 7.30
CA PRO A 113 -9.50 -8.87 8.59
C PRO A 113 -11.02 -8.97 8.43
N THR A 114 -11.63 -9.86 9.19
CA THR A 114 -13.08 -9.95 9.38
C THR A 114 -13.43 -9.52 10.80
N ARG A 115 -14.72 -9.46 11.14
CA ARG A 115 -15.16 -9.14 12.49
C ARG A 115 -14.71 -10.17 13.52
N GLU A 116 -14.65 -11.44 13.12
CA GLU A 116 -14.35 -12.57 13.99
C GLU A 116 -12.86 -12.87 14.06
N VAL A 117 -12.15 -12.73 12.93
CA VAL A 117 -10.75 -13.13 12.81
C VAL A 117 -9.97 -12.15 11.95
N SER A 118 -8.84 -11.67 12.48
CA SER A 118 -7.90 -10.85 11.73
C SER A 118 -6.69 -11.70 11.30
N PHE A 119 -6.78 -12.35 10.14
CA PHE A 119 -5.67 -13.14 9.59
C PHE A 119 -4.47 -12.30 9.16
N ILE A 120 -4.67 -11.04 8.83
CA ILE A 120 -3.61 -10.08 8.55
C ILE A 120 -3.83 -8.84 9.43
N ARG A 121 -2.76 -8.37 10.09
CA ARG A 121 -2.82 -7.23 11.01
C ARG A 121 -1.45 -6.60 11.18
N TYR A 122 -1.41 -5.36 11.61
CA TYR A 122 -0.20 -4.79 12.16
C TYR A 122 0.11 -5.44 13.52
N GLN A 123 1.32 -5.86 13.71
CA GLN A 123 1.82 -6.54 14.89
C GLN A 123 2.97 -5.74 15.49
N ARG A 124 2.73 -5.14 16.65
CA ARG A 124 3.72 -4.36 17.37
C ARG A 124 4.82 -5.23 17.96
N ASP A 125 4.41 -6.32 18.61
CA ASP A 125 5.33 -7.17 19.35
C ASP A 125 5.93 -8.27 18.46
N ARG A 126 7.08 -8.78 18.88
CA ARG A 126 7.72 -9.92 18.22
C ARG A 126 6.89 -11.19 18.38
N SER A 127 6.97 -12.05 17.40
CA SER A 127 6.42 -13.41 17.44
C SER A 127 7.45 -14.42 16.95
N ALA A 128 7.09 -15.69 16.94
CA ALA A 128 7.94 -16.74 16.38
C ALA A 128 8.26 -16.52 14.88
N THR A 129 7.38 -15.80 14.16
CA THR A 129 7.45 -15.61 12.70
C THR A 129 7.66 -14.17 12.27
N SER A 130 7.76 -13.21 13.20
CA SER A 130 8.00 -11.81 12.85
C SER A 130 8.80 -11.05 13.89
N GLY A 131 9.58 -10.06 13.44
CA GLY A 131 10.39 -9.19 14.29
C GLY A 131 9.62 -8.14 15.10
N GLY A 132 8.30 -8.00 14.90
CA GLY A 132 7.48 -6.93 15.45
C GLY A 132 7.50 -5.65 14.62
N THR A 133 6.60 -4.71 14.92
CA THR A 133 6.39 -3.43 14.19
C THR A 133 6.18 -3.63 12.68
N VAL A 134 5.47 -4.68 12.29
CA VAL A 134 5.24 -5.12 10.90
C VAL A 134 3.77 -5.42 10.66
N ILE A 135 3.35 -5.46 9.39
CA ILE A 135 2.08 -6.08 9.03
C ILE A 135 2.36 -7.57 8.79
N HIS A 136 1.67 -8.43 9.51
CA HIS A 136 1.87 -9.87 9.49
C HIS A 136 0.58 -10.60 9.08
N CYS A 137 0.70 -11.50 8.12
CA CYS A 137 -0.37 -12.41 7.72
C CYS A 137 -0.19 -13.77 8.39
N CYS A 138 -1.07 -14.11 9.34
CA CYS A 138 -1.02 -15.41 10.04
C CYS A 138 -1.44 -16.58 9.15
N ALA A 139 -2.11 -16.32 8.01
CA ALA A 139 -2.57 -17.36 7.10
C ALA A 139 -1.44 -18.00 6.28
N ASP A 140 -0.32 -17.29 6.08
CA ASP A 140 0.78 -17.72 5.24
C ASP A 140 2.15 -17.21 5.71
N HIS A 141 2.18 -16.51 6.85
CA HIS A 141 3.38 -15.91 7.44
C HIS A 141 4.10 -14.87 6.57
N SER A 142 3.40 -14.25 5.61
CA SER A 142 3.93 -13.09 4.90
C SER A 142 4.05 -11.90 5.84
N VAL A 143 5.19 -11.22 5.79
CA VAL A 143 5.53 -10.09 6.66
C VAL A 143 5.88 -8.90 5.80
N TYR A 144 5.29 -7.75 6.13
CA TYR A 144 5.44 -6.51 5.37
C TYR A 144 5.93 -5.38 6.29
N ASP A 145 6.88 -4.57 5.79
CA ASP A 145 7.40 -3.41 6.50
C ASP A 145 6.57 -2.14 6.18
N PRO A 146 5.74 -1.64 7.09
CA PRO A 146 4.92 -0.47 6.83
C PRO A 146 5.73 0.82 6.73
N THR A 147 6.97 0.86 7.26
CA THR A 147 7.85 2.03 7.16
C THR A 147 8.44 2.20 5.77
N GLN A 148 8.41 1.13 4.94
CA GLN A 148 9.00 1.05 3.59
C GLN A 148 7.94 0.75 2.53
N GLY A 149 6.71 1.26 2.68
CA GLY A 149 5.63 1.07 1.71
C GLY A 149 5.05 -0.34 1.68
N ALA A 150 5.00 -1.00 2.84
CA ALA A 150 4.57 -2.39 2.99
C ALA A 150 5.35 -3.37 2.12
N ARG A 151 6.65 -3.13 1.93
CA ARG A 151 7.57 -4.05 1.25
C ARG A 151 7.57 -5.40 1.97
N VAL A 152 7.58 -6.48 1.20
CA VAL A 152 7.73 -7.83 1.75
C VAL A 152 9.13 -7.99 2.36
N VAL A 153 9.20 -8.41 3.61
CA VAL A 153 10.45 -8.66 4.34
C VAL A 153 10.67 -10.15 4.62
N SER A 154 9.58 -10.93 4.65
CA SER A 154 9.67 -12.40 4.70
C SER A 154 8.33 -13.03 4.31
N GLY A 155 8.36 -14.35 4.09
CA GLY A 155 7.19 -15.13 3.71
C GLY A 155 6.95 -15.19 2.20
N PRO A 156 5.87 -15.86 1.77
CA PRO A 156 5.63 -16.20 0.37
C PRO A 156 4.94 -15.11 -0.45
N ALA A 157 4.63 -13.94 0.11
CA ALA A 157 4.00 -12.87 -0.66
C ALA A 157 4.88 -12.43 -1.83
N PRO A 158 4.35 -12.41 -3.07
CA PRO A 158 5.16 -12.10 -4.25
C PRO A 158 5.40 -10.61 -4.46
N GLN A 159 4.69 -9.75 -3.70
CA GLN A 159 4.70 -8.30 -3.90
C GLN A 159 4.24 -7.56 -2.63
N PRO A 160 4.51 -6.25 -2.50
CA PRO A 160 4.01 -5.41 -1.42
C PRO A 160 2.48 -5.37 -1.34
N LEU A 161 1.93 -4.89 -0.22
CA LEU A 161 0.53 -4.48 -0.18
C LEU A 161 0.36 -3.17 -0.97
N ALA A 162 -0.78 -3.01 -1.64
CA ALA A 162 -1.12 -1.73 -2.24
C ALA A 162 -1.20 -0.65 -1.16
N ALA A 163 -0.50 0.47 -1.36
CA ALA A 163 -0.59 1.60 -0.46
C ALA A 163 -1.79 2.47 -0.83
N ILE A 164 -2.50 2.97 0.17
CA ILE A 164 -3.54 3.98 0.01
C ILE A 164 -2.87 5.36 -0.01
N VAL A 165 -3.14 6.12 -1.05
CA VAL A 165 -2.65 7.50 -1.15
C VAL A 165 -3.46 8.36 -0.20
N LEU A 166 -2.81 8.81 0.87
CA LEU A 166 -3.41 9.70 1.86
C LEU A 166 -3.06 11.16 1.57
N GLU A 167 -3.99 12.04 1.89
CA GLU A 167 -3.79 13.48 1.99
C GLU A 167 -4.02 13.91 3.44
N HIS A 168 -3.13 14.72 3.97
CA HIS A 168 -3.25 15.34 5.27
C HIS A 168 -3.51 16.84 5.08
N ASP A 169 -4.57 17.34 5.69
CA ASP A 169 -4.88 18.77 5.75
C ASP A 169 -4.28 19.36 7.04
N PRO A 170 -3.21 20.17 6.96
CA PRO A 170 -2.57 20.72 8.14
C PRO A 170 -3.46 21.66 8.97
N ALA A 171 -4.45 22.31 8.33
CA ALA A 171 -5.32 23.28 9.01
C ALA A 171 -6.32 22.60 9.93
N SER A 172 -6.88 21.45 9.52
CA SER A 172 -7.85 20.68 10.31
C SER A 172 -7.26 19.45 10.95
N ASP A 173 -6.00 19.10 10.65
CA ASP A 173 -5.34 17.84 10.96
C ASP A 173 -6.09 16.61 10.40
N GLY A 174 -6.95 16.83 9.40
CA GLY A 174 -7.82 15.83 8.81
C GLY A 174 -7.11 14.94 7.80
N LEU A 175 -7.63 13.74 7.61
CA LEU A 175 -7.12 12.75 6.67
C LEU A 175 -8.13 12.45 5.56
N HIS A 176 -7.64 12.31 4.33
CA HIS A 176 -8.43 11.88 3.17
C HIS A 176 -7.70 10.77 2.42
N ALA A 177 -8.46 9.81 1.89
CA ALA A 177 -7.98 8.84 0.93
C ALA A 177 -8.27 9.33 -0.50
N LEU A 178 -7.29 9.24 -1.41
CA LEU A 178 -7.37 9.76 -2.78
C LEU A 178 -7.29 8.66 -3.84
N GLY A 179 -6.65 7.54 -3.51
CA GLY A 179 -6.33 6.51 -4.49
C GLY A 179 -5.44 5.43 -3.91
N THR A 180 -4.86 4.64 -4.80
CA THR A 180 -3.92 3.58 -4.46
C THR A 180 -2.65 3.71 -5.29
N VAL A 181 -1.55 3.19 -4.78
CA VAL A 181 -0.33 2.99 -5.54
C VAL A 181 0.21 1.59 -5.24
N GLY A 182 0.71 0.92 -6.29
CA GLY A 182 1.19 -0.45 -6.18
C GLY A 182 0.17 -1.52 -6.62
N PRO A 183 0.35 -2.79 -6.21
CA PRO A 183 -0.41 -3.92 -6.72
C PRO A 183 -1.77 -4.07 -6.04
N GLU A 184 -2.82 -3.60 -6.68
CA GLU A 184 -4.19 -3.85 -6.23
C GLU A 184 -4.57 -5.31 -6.41
N GLN A 185 -5.18 -5.90 -5.37
CA GLN A 185 -5.70 -7.27 -5.39
C GLN A 185 -7.23 -7.34 -5.42
N PHE A 186 -7.90 -6.21 -5.67
CA PHE A 186 -9.35 -6.10 -5.49
C PHE A 186 -10.15 -7.09 -6.37
N ASP A 187 -9.81 -7.23 -7.65
CA ASP A 187 -10.55 -8.15 -8.53
C ASP A 187 -10.35 -9.62 -8.14
N ALA A 188 -9.14 -10.01 -7.77
CA ALA A 188 -8.86 -11.35 -7.28
C ALA A 188 -9.57 -11.62 -5.95
N PHE A 189 -9.58 -10.63 -5.06
CA PHE A 189 -10.28 -10.66 -3.79
C PHE A 189 -11.79 -10.86 -3.97
N TYR A 190 -12.44 -10.06 -4.83
CA TYR A 190 -13.87 -10.21 -5.12
C TYR A 190 -14.22 -11.55 -5.73
N ARG A 191 -13.43 -12.05 -6.66
CA ARG A 191 -13.65 -13.40 -7.23
C ARG A 191 -13.54 -14.48 -6.17
N LYS A 192 -12.51 -14.41 -5.31
CA LYS A 192 -12.29 -15.42 -4.27
C LYS A 192 -13.39 -15.46 -3.23
N TYR A 193 -13.89 -14.32 -2.81
CA TYR A 193 -14.86 -14.20 -1.72
C TYR A 193 -16.26 -13.80 -2.19
N GLU A 194 -16.59 -14.03 -3.45
CA GLU A 194 -17.84 -13.61 -4.09
C GLU A 194 -19.08 -13.95 -3.24
N VAL A 195 -19.22 -15.21 -2.84
CA VAL A 195 -20.37 -15.67 -2.04
C VAL A 195 -20.41 -14.98 -0.68
N LYS A 196 -19.29 -14.93 0.02
CA LYS A 196 -19.20 -14.31 1.35
C LYS A 196 -19.51 -12.81 1.29
N LEU A 197 -18.88 -12.10 0.36
CA LEU A 197 -19.09 -10.66 0.20
C LEU A 197 -20.51 -10.34 -0.28
N GLY A 198 -21.09 -11.21 -1.10
CA GLY A 198 -22.51 -11.11 -1.49
C GLY A 198 -23.44 -11.22 -0.29
N LEU A 199 -23.17 -12.12 0.65
CA LEU A 199 -23.95 -12.26 1.88
C LEU A 199 -23.78 -11.07 2.83
N GLU A 200 -22.56 -10.52 2.96
CA GLU A 200 -22.25 -9.42 3.88
C GLU A 200 -22.68 -8.05 3.35
N TYR A 201 -22.49 -7.79 2.06
CA TYR A 201 -22.65 -6.47 1.44
C TYR A 201 -23.75 -6.40 0.37
N GLY A 202 -24.26 -7.57 -0.10
CA GLY A 202 -25.13 -7.63 -1.27
C GLY A 202 -24.44 -7.01 -2.50
N ASP A 203 -25.22 -6.31 -3.32
CA ASP A 203 -24.71 -5.62 -4.53
C ASP A 203 -23.80 -4.42 -4.22
N ARG A 204 -23.74 -3.99 -2.95
CA ARG A 204 -22.97 -2.83 -2.54
C ARG A 204 -21.48 -3.08 -2.34
N GLY A 205 -21.04 -4.35 -2.34
CA GLY A 205 -19.64 -4.68 -2.06
C GLY A 205 -18.64 -3.91 -2.93
N ARG A 206 -18.97 -3.70 -4.20
CA ARG A 206 -18.16 -2.91 -5.16
C ARG A 206 -18.60 -1.44 -5.28
N ALA A 207 -19.53 -0.98 -4.47
CA ALA A 207 -19.92 0.41 -4.47
C ALA A 207 -18.76 1.28 -3.94
N ALA A 208 -18.48 2.38 -4.63
CA ALA A 208 -17.51 3.37 -4.14
C ALA A 208 -18.00 3.96 -2.83
N VAL A 209 -17.10 4.12 -1.86
CA VAL A 209 -17.42 4.73 -0.58
C VAL A 209 -17.51 6.26 -0.71
N ASP A 210 -18.43 6.88 0.02
CA ASP A 210 -18.60 8.33 0.10
C ASP A 210 -17.86 8.93 1.29
N ARG A 211 -17.81 8.18 2.37
CA ARG A 211 -17.04 8.39 3.59
C ARG A 211 -16.61 7.03 4.09
N THR A 212 -15.54 6.97 4.82
CA THR A 212 -15.01 5.69 5.28
C THR A 212 -14.76 5.75 6.78
N THR A 213 -15.22 4.69 7.44
CA THR A 213 -15.14 4.46 8.88
C THR A 213 -14.35 3.21 9.14
#